data_6d0592798a81c47bbb1be72eeae1145c
#
_entry.id   6d0592798a81c47bbb1be72eeae1145c
#
_cell.length_a   1.000
_cell.length_b   1.000
_cell.length_c   1.000
_cell.angle_alpha   90.00
_cell.angle_beta   90.00
_cell.angle_gamma   90.00
#
_symmetry.space_group_name_H-M   'P 1'
#
loop_
_entity.id
_entity.type
_entity.pdbx_description
1 polymer ?
#
loop_
_entity_poly.entity_id
_entity_poly.type
_entity_poly.pdbx_seq_one_letter_code
_entity_poly.pdbx_strand_id
1 'polypeptide(L)'
;MGKKNFLEFSVSVYGNLEKYNDVLSKSRCRIFYKYGNRNGCYITDEYAEKLLASLPYAPIKGIYEAEQEEDYTDHGTKRSEGRIYGIVPESPNIIWENHLDEDGIERTYACADVLIFTALYKEASEIVGKSQSMELYVPSIKYHQEIIQGQKWTVYDEGVFLGLQVLGEKVEPCFEGAAFYNLQNSIEDIIKKIEIISTTYDKKGGNSNMPMLNFKLSDDQKYQAIWALLNEHYTEANEWAIDYAITSVYDDYALAFNYSD
;
A
#
# COMPACT_ATOMS: atom_id res chain seq x y z
N MET A 1 17.08 -29.32 26.73
CA MET A 1 17.21 -28.82 25.35
C MET A 1 15.82 -28.71 24.77
N GLY A 2 15.21 -27.52 24.82
CA GLY A 2 13.89 -27.27 24.28
C GLY A 2 13.96 -27.05 22.75
N LYS A 3 13.21 -27.85 21.99
CA LYS A 3 13.04 -27.61 20.55
C LYS A 3 12.32 -26.28 20.39
N LYS A 4 13.01 -25.29 19.80
CA LYS A 4 12.35 -24.10 19.26
C LYS A 4 11.54 -24.56 18.04
N ASN A 5 10.23 -24.56 18.13
CA ASN A 5 9.35 -24.72 16.99
C ASN A 5 9.39 -23.39 16.22
N PHE A 6 10.09 -23.36 15.11
CA PHE A 6 9.93 -22.30 14.11
C PHE A 6 8.71 -22.69 13.26
N LEU A 7 7.72 -21.83 13.24
CA LEU A 7 6.67 -21.87 12.22
C LEU A 7 7.28 -21.23 10.96
N GLU A 8 7.64 -22.05 9.98
CA GLU A 8 7.96 -21.57 8.63
C GLU A 8 6.64 -21.36 7.91
N PHE A 9 6.30 -20.11 7.65
CA PHE A 9 5.23 -19.76 6.72
C PHE A 9 5.85 -19.55 5.35
N SER A 10 5.61 -20.46 4.41
CA SER A 10 5.83 -20.19 3.00
C SER A 10 4.53 -19.63 2.43
N VAL A 11 4.44 -18.31 2.35
CA VAL A 11 3.32 -17.66 1.68
C VAL A 11 3.65 -17.60 0.20
N SER A 12 2.89 -18.30 -0.62
CA SER A 12 2.95 -18.15 -2.08
C SER A 12 2.36 -16.79 -2.42
N VAL A 13 3.23 -15.85 -2.79
CA VAL A 13 2.86 -14.48 -3.13
C VAL A 13 2.23 -14.47 -4.52
N TYR A 14 0.94 -14.75 -4.59
CA TYR A 14 0.08 -14.25 -5.66
C TYR A 14 -0.99 -13.42 -4.97
N GLY A 15 -0.76 -12.11 -4.91
CA GLY A 15 -1.70 -11.17 -4.33
C GLY A 15 -3.01 -11.21 -5.12
N ASN A 16 -3.97 -11.97 -4.64
CA ASN A 16 -5.30 -11.96 -5.22
C ASN A 16 -5.91 -10.59 -4.94
N LEU A 17 -6.20 -9.88 -6.01
CA LEU A 17 -7.02 -8.68 -5.95
C LEU A 17 -8.40 -9.06 -5.40
N GLU A 18 -8.90 -8.29 -4.45
CA GLU A 18 -10.25 -8.47 -3.95
C GLU A 18 -11.26 -8.23 -5.07
N LYS A 19 -12.06 -9.24 -5.41
CA LYS A 19 -13.10 -9.11 -6.44
C LYS A 19 -14.16 -8.11 -5.97
N TYR A 20 -14.30 -6.98 -6.67
CA TYR A 20 -15.37 -6.02 -6.43
C TYR A 20 -16.64 -6.41 -7.20
N ASN A 21 -16.50 -6.81 -8.45
CA ASN A 21 -17.55 -7.36 -9.31
C ASN A 21 -16.90 -8.16 -10.46
N ASP A 22 -17.67 -8.59 -11.47
CA ASP A 22 -17.16 -9.38 -12.59
C ASP A 22 -16.16 -8.64 -13.51
N VAL A 23 -16.06 -7.32 -13.40
CA VAL A 23 -15.19 -6.48 -14.25
C VAL A 23 -14.05 -5.86 -13.45
N LEU A 24 -14.30 -5.55 -12.18
CA LEU A 24 -13.44 -4.76 -11.33
C LEU A 24 -12.94 -5.57 -10.15
N SER A 25 -11.70 -5.34 -9.80
CA SER A 25 -11.13 -5.76 -8.52
C SER A 25 -10.73 -4.53 -7.70
N LYS A 26 -10.75 -4.69 -6.37
CA LYS A 26 -10.36 -3.64 -5.43
C LYS A 26 -8.93 -3.85 -4.96
N SER A 27 -8.22 -2.76 -4.78
CA SER A 27 -6.90 -2.70 -4.16
C SER A 27 -6.80 -1.47 -3.28
N ARG A 28 -5.75 -1.38 -2.49
CA ARG A 28 -5.34 -0.17 -1.78
C ARG A 28 -4.16 0.46 -2.50
N CYS A 29 -3.98 1.77 -2.35
CA CYS A 29 -2.84 2.49 -2.89
C CYS A 29 -2.26 3.41 -1.82
N ARG A 30 -0.96 3.24 -1.48
CA ARG A 30 -0.17 4.25 -0.75
C ARG A 30 0.26 5.30 -1.76
N ILE A 31 -0.09 6.56 -1.55
CA ILE A 31 0.04 7.59 -2.59
C ILE A 31 1.22 8.52 -2.29
N PHE A 32 1.20 9.20 -1.16
CA PHE A 32 2.24 10.14 -0.77
C PHE A 32 2.26 10.32 0.74
N TYR A 33 3.36 10.84 1.26
CA TYR A 33 3.48 11.35 2.63
C TYR A 33 3.71 12.86 2.62
N LYS A 34 3.45 13.51 3.75
CA LYS A 34 3.64 14.95 3.92
C LYS A 34 5.11 15.31 4.06
N TYR A 35 5.40 16.58 3.81
CA TYR A 35 6.69 17.21 3.91
C TYR A 35 7.63 16.86 2.75
N GLY A 36 8.93 16.80 2.99
CA GLY A 36 9.92 16.66 1.94
C GLY A 36 10.06 15.25 1.39
N ASN A 37 10.11 15.10 0.07
CA ASN A 37 10.37 13.85 -0.61
C ASN A 37 11.72 13.83 -1.34
N ARG A 38 12.12 12.69 -1.90
CA ARG A 38 13.42 12.52 -2.58
C ARG A 38 13.62 13.43 -3.79
N ASN A 39 12.55 13.93 -4.40
CA ASN A 39 12.63 14.82 -5.57
C ASN A 39 12.75 16.32 -5.18
N GLY A 40 12.95 16.63 -3.89
CA GLY A 40 13.06 18.02 -3.42
C GLY A 40 11.73 18.79 -3.41
N CYS A 41 10.61 18.08 -3.45
CA CYS A 41 9.27 18.64 -3.32
C CYS A 41 8.79 18.54 -1.88
N TYR A 42 7.99 19.51 -1.46
CA TYR A 42 7.46 19.61 -0.11
C TYR A 42 5.95 19.77 -0.14
N ILE A 43 5.25 18.89 0.56
CA ILE A 43 3.79 18.87 0.68
C ILE A 43 3.42 19.29 2.10
N THR A 44 2.83 20.47 2.25
CA THR A 44 2.33 20.96 3.54
C THR A 44 1.07 20.24 3.96
N ASP A 45 0.69 20.34 5.25
CA ASP A 45 -0.58 19.81 5.74
C ASP A 45 -1.77 20.38 4.96
N GLU A 46 -1.79 21.69 4.76
CA GLU A 46 -2.87 22.39 4.03
C GLU A 46 -2.97 21.93 2.57
N TYR A 47 -1.83 21.80 1.89
CA TYR A 47 -1.84 21.33 0.50
C TYR A 47 -2.23 19.86 0.40
N ALA A 48 -1.81 19.01 1.34
CA ALA A 48 -2.19 17.60 1.39
C ALA A 48 -3.73 17.42 1.43
N GLU A 49 -4.44 18.22 2.23
CA GLU A 49 -5.90 18.18 2.29
C GLU A 49 -6.54 18.60 0.96
N LYS A 50 -6.08 19.69 0.36
CA LYS A 50 -6.55 20.15 -0.95
C LYS A 50 -6.30 19.11 -2.05
N LEU A 51 -5.11 18.51 -2.02
CA LEU A 51 -4.73 17.50 -2.99
C LEU A 51 -5.61 16.26 -2.87
N LEU A 52 -5.81 15.74 -1.66
CA LEU A 52 -6.68 14.59 -1.42
C LEU A 52 -8.14 14.83 -1.80
N ALA A 53 -8.63 16.06 -1.68
CA ALA A 53 -9.98 16.42 -2.15
C ALA A 53 -10.13 16.27 -3.67
N SER A 54 -9.05 16.30 -4.44
CA SER A 54 -9.05 16.11 -5.89
C SER A 54 -8.78 14.66 -6.34
N LEU A 55 -8.55 13.75 -5.39
CA LEU A 55 -8.22 12.35 -5.67
C LEU A 55 -9.39 11.53 -6.27
N PRO A 56 -10.66 11.70 -5.84
CA PRO A 56 -11.77 10.96 -6.43
C PRO A 56 -11.79 11.07 -7.96
N TYR A 57 -12.06 9.93 -8.62
CA TYR A 57 -12.06 9.77 -10.07
C TYR A 57 -10.71 9.91 -10.77
N ALA A 58 -9.59 10.07 -10.05
CA ALA A 58 -8.28 10.04 -10.65
C ALA A 58 -8.05 8.69 -11.36
N PRO A 59 -7.62 8.68 -12.64
CA PRO A 59 -7.34 7.45 -13.35
C PRO A 59 -6.07 6.77 -12.83
N ILE A 60 -6.06 5.45 -12.85
CA ILE A 60 -4.86 4.63 -12.67
C ILE A 60 -4.32 4.34 -14.05
N LYS A 61 -3.12 4.82 -14.33
CA LYS A 61 -2.47 4.74 -15.64
C LYS A 61 -1.27 3.82 -15.57
N GLY A 62 -0.91 3.25 -16.71
CA GLY A 62 0.30 2.44 -16.85
C GLY A 62 0.69 2.26 -18.30
N ILE A 63 1.97 2.02 -18.53
CA ILE A 63 2.51 1.62 -19.83
C ILE A 63 3.10 0.23 -19.60
N TYR A 64 2.47 -0.78 -20.18
CA TYR A 64 2.92 -2.16 -20.04
C TYR A 64 3.65 -2.60 -21.31
N GLU A 65 4.85 -3.14 -21.16
CA GLU A 65 5.67 -3.66 -22.25
C GLU A 65 5.70 -5.19 -22.25
N ALA A 66 4.90 -5.79 -23.13
CA ALA A 66 4.71 -7.24 -23.18
C ALA A 66 5.85 -8.01 -23.85
N GLU A 67 6.66 -7.36 -24.73
CA GLU A 67 7.59 -8.08 -25.60
C GLU A 67 8.98 -8.30 -25.02
N GLN A 68 9.48 -7.37 -24.21
CA GLN A 68 10.86 -7.42 -23.72
C GLN A 68 10.95 -7.60 -22.20
N GLU A 69 10.08 -6.95 -21.45
CA GLU A 69 10.16 -6.89 -20.00
C GLU A 69 9.02 -7.62 -19.27
N GLU A 70 7.88 -7.80 -19.94
CA GLU A 70 6.65 -8.33 -19.32
C GLU A 70 6.30 -7.58 -18.03
N ASP A 71 6.51 -6.24 -18.03
CA ASP A 71 6.32 -5.37 -16.87
C ASP A 71 5.82 -3.97 -17.28
N TYR A 72 5.40 -3.20 -16.28
CA TYR A 72 5.15 -1.78 -16.42
C TYR A 72 6.47 -1.02 -16.60
N THR A 73 6.40 0.10 -17.30
CA THR A 73 7.55 0.97 -17.52
C THR A 73 7.45 2.25 -16.67
N ASP A 74 8.27 3.24 -17.01
CA ASP A 74 8.26 4.57 -16.40
C ASP A 74 7.08 5.43 -16.95
N HIS A 75 7.05 6.69 -16.55
CA HIS A 75 6.16 7.69 -17.14
C HIS A 75 6.41 7.83 -18.64
N GLY A 76 5.35 7.85 -19.43
CA GLY A 76 5.46 8.12 -20.87
C GLY A 76 5.93 9.55 -21.16
N THR A 77 6.44 9.76 -22.36
CA THR A 77 6.85 11.09 -22.83
C THR A 77 5.68 11.99 -23.15
N LYS A 78 4.50 11.40 -23.40
CA LYS A 78 3.25 12.10 -23.69
C LYS A 78 2.17 11.69 -22.71
N ARG A 79 1.33 12.62 -22.29
CA ARG A 79 0.20 12.37 -21.39
C ARG A 79 -0.81 11.35 -21.92
N SER A 80 -0.88 11.17 -23.23
CA SER A 80 -1.76 10.21 -23.91
C SER A 80 -1.17 8.81 -24.04
N GLU A 81 0.07 8.59 -23.59
CA GLU A 81 0.70 7.27 -23.62
C GLU A 81 0.15 6.40 -22.48
N GLY A 82 0.14 5.10 -22.74
CA GLY A 82 -0.33 4.10 -21.81
C GLY A 82 -1.84 3.85 -21.86
N ARG A 83 -2.29 3.05 -20.91
CA ARG A 83 -3.69 2.65 -20.73
C ARG A 83 -4.20 3.12 -19.38
N ILE A 84 -5.51 3.22 -19.26
CA ILE A 84 -6.19 3.41 -17.99
C ILE A 84 -6.57 2.03 -17.47
N TYR A 85 -5.91 1.59 -16.42
CA TYR A 85 -6.11 0.28 -15.79
C TYR A 85 -7.13 0.30 -14.65
N GLY A 86 -7.55 1.48 -14.24
CA GLY A 86 -8.48 1.60 -13.13
C GLY A 86 -8.82 3.04 -12.82
N ILE A 87 -9.51 3.23 -11.71
CA ILE A 87 -9.98 4.53 -11.25
C ILE A 87 -10.02 4.56 -9.72
N VAL A 88 -9.80 5.73 -9.15
CA VAL A 88 -10.11 6.01 -7.75
C VAL A 88 -11.63 6.20 -7.64
N PRO A 89 -12.35 5.47 -6.77
CA PRO A 89 -13.81 5.64 -6.62
C PRO A 89 -14.18 7.02 -6.05
N GLU A 90 -15.46 7.37 -6.09
CA GLU A 90 -15.99 8.62 -5.54
C GLU A 90 -15.70 8.76 -4.04
N SER A 91 -15.81 7.66 -3.30
CA SER A 91 -15.53 7.60 -1.87
C SER A 91 -14.37 6.63 -1.62
N PRO A 92 -13.11 7.08 -1.75
CA PRO A 92 -11.95 6.19 -1.81
C PRO A 92 -11.43 5.74 -0.44
N ASN A 93 -12.17 5.93 0.65
CA ASN A 93 -11.77 5.56 2.00
C ASN A 93 -10.32 6.00 2.32
N ILE A 94 -10.10 7.32 2.28
CA ILE A 94 -8.77 7.90 2.52
C ILE A 94 -8.42 7.79 3.99
N ILE A 95 -7.29 7.14 4.30
CA ILE A 95 -6.72 7.05 5.64
C ILE A 95 -5.22 7.30 5.60
N TRP A 96 -4.65 7.73 6.72
CA TRP A 96 -3.22 7.87 6.89
C TRP A 96 -2.67 6.63 7.59
N GLU A 97 -1.77 5.89 6.91
CA GLU A 97 -1.20 4.62 7.38
C GLU A 97 0.32 4.73 7.55
N ASN A 98 0.85 4.18 8.64
CA ASN A 98 2.28 4.08 8.83
C ASN A 98 2.85 2.92 8.00
N HIS A 99 3.92 3.19 7.30
CA HIS A 99 4.66 2.20 6.52
C HIS A 99 6.17 2.33 6.79
N LEU A 100 6.84 1.20 6.97
CA LEU A 100 8.29 1.14 7.05
C LEU A 100 8.85 0.96 5.65
N ASP A 101 9.47 2.00 5.11
CA ASP A 101 10.07 1.96 3.79
C ASP A 101 11.37 1.15 3.77
N GLU A 102 11.85 0.81 2.57
CA GLU A 102 13.07 0.01 2.38
C GLU A 102 14.33 0.66 2.96
N ASP A 103 14.34 2.00 3.08
CA ASP A 103 15.41 2.75 3.73
C ASP A 103 15.41 2.66 5.27
N GLY A 104 14.45 1.93 5.84
CA GLY A 104 14.27 1.72 7.27
C GLY A 104 13.61 2.91 7.99
N ILE A 105 13.05 3.87 7.25
CA ILE A 105 12.35 5.02 7.81
C ILE A 105 10.85 4.75 7.79
N GLU A 106 10.19 4.90 8.93
CA GLU A 106 8.74 4.82 9.01
C GLU A 106 8.12 6.16 8.58
N ARG A 107 7.24 6.12 7.57
CA ARG A 107 6.52 7.28 7.06
C ARG A 107 5.02 7.05 7.10
N THR A 108 4.26 8.13 7.29
CA THR A 108 2.78 8.07 7.30
C THR A 108 2.25 8.48 5.94
N TYR A 109 1.72 7.53 5.20
CA TYR A 109 1.18 7.70 3.84
C TYR A 109 -0.30 7.98 3.82
N ALA A 110 -0.73 8.88 2.93
CA ALA A 110 -2.13 8.92 2.50
C ALA A 110 -2.42 7.69 1.64
N CYS A 111 -3.35 6.87 2.09
CA CYS A 111 -3.77 5.63 1.44
C CYS A 111 -5.23 5.70 1.03
N ALA A 112 -5.57 5.12 -0.12
CA ALA A 112 -6.92 5.15 -0.66
C ALA A 112 -7.30 3.82 -1.33
N ASP A 113 -8.60 3.53 -1.36
CA ASP A 113 -9.14 2.45 -2.16
C ASP A 113 -9.08 2.80 -3.65
N VAL A 114 -8.79 1.81 -4.47
CA VAL A 114 -8.76 1.92 -5.92
C VAL A 114 -9.48 0.74 -6.57
N LEU A 115 -10.06 0.97 -7.75
CA LEU A 115 -10.73 -0.05 -8.55
C LEU A 115 -9.93 -0.31 -9.82
N ILE A 116 -9.58 -1.57 -10.06
CA ILE A 116 -8.73 -2.03 -11.18
C ILE A 116 -9.58 -2.79 -12.19
N PHE A 117 -9.44 -2.51 -13.47
CA PHE A 117 -10.18 -3.13 -14.58
C PHE A 117 -9.61 -4.50 -14.96
N THR A 118 -9.64 -5.46 -14.05
CA THR A 118 -9.01 -6.78 -14.22
C THR A 118 -9.62 -7.63 -15.33
N ALA A 119 -10.88 -7.43 -15.68
CA ALA A 119 -11.49 -8.14 -16.79
C ALA A 119 -11.13 -7.57 -18.18
N LEU A 120 -10.62 -6.33 -18.24
CA LEU A 120 -10.27 -5.69 -19.52
C LEU A 120 -8.84 -5.99 -19.97
N TYR A 121 -7.92 -6.12 -19.01
CA TYR A 121 -6.50 -6.27 -19.28
C TYR A 121 -5.92 -7.37 -18.40
N LYS A 122 -5.28 -8.35 -19.04
CA LYS A 122 -4.65 -9.48 -18.32
C LYS A 122 -3.59 -8.99 -17.32
N GLU A 123 -2.76 -8.03 -17.74
CA GLU A 123 -1.68 -7.44 -16.94
C GLU A 123 -2.19 -6.58 -15.78
N ALA A 124 -3.47 -6.20 -15.76
CA ALA A 124 -4.04 -5.42 -14.67
C ALA A 124 -3.99 -6.14 -13.32
N SER A 125 -3.98 -7.48 -13.32
CA SER A 125 -3.82 -8.27 -12.10
C SER A 125 -2.43 -8.17 -11.47
N GLU A 126 -1.43 -7.72 -12.23
CA GLU A 126 -0.04 -7.57 -11.80
C GLU A 126 0.24 -6.20 -11.15
N ILE A 127 -0.77 -5.32 -11.09
CA ILE A 127 -0.61 -3.97 -10.49
C ILE A 127 -0.34 -4.04 -8.98
N VAL A 128 -0.89 -5.04 -8.29
CA VAL A 128 -0.63 -5.21 -6.87
C VAL A 128 0.83 -5.59 -6.62
N GLY A 129 1.48 -4.85 -5.73
CA GLY A 129 2.91 -4.95 -5.48
C GLY A 129 3.76 -3.97 -6.31
N LYS A 130 3.21 -3.37 -7.37
CA LYS A 130 3.93 -2.38 -8.16
C LYS A 130 3.95 -1.03 -7.47
N SER A 131 5.07 -0.33 -7.64
CA SER A 131 5.21 1.05 -7.21
C SER A 131 4.27 1.97 -7.97
N GLN A 132 3.92 3.08 -7.36
CA GLN A 132 3.13 4.11 -8.02
C GLN A 132 3.79 5.48 -7.90
N SER A 133 3.52 6.33 -8.86
CA SER A 133 3.85 7.75 -8.82
C SER A 133 2.60 8.59 -9.06
N MET A 134 2.35 9.55 -8.18
CA MET A 134 1.25 10.48 -8.38
C MET A 134 1.60 11.46 -9.51
N GLU A 135 0.66 11.69 -10.39
CA GLU A 135 0.75 12.71 -11.42
C GLU A 135 -0.16 13.88 -11.10
N LEU A 136 0.38 15.09 -11.24
CA LEU A 136 -0.37 16.33 -11.05
C LEU A 136 -0.69 16.97 -12.41
N TYR A 137 -1.87 17.59 -12.49
CA TYR A 137 -2.25 18.38 -13.66
C TYR A 137 -1.45 19.68 -13.71
N VAL A 138 -0.40 19.73 -14.53
CA VAL A 138 0.58 20.82 -14.59
C VAL A 138 -0.04 22.23 -14.62
N PRO A 139 -1.10 22.51 -15.41
CA PRO A 139 -1.71 23.85 -15.41
C PRO A 139 -2.33 24.28 -14.08
N SER A 140 -2.61 23.34 -13.16
CA SER A 140 -3.17 23.64 -11.83
C SER A 140 -2.10 23.88 -10.78
N ILE A 141 -0.83 23.60 -11.08
CA ILE A 141 0.26 23.64 -10.11
C ILE A 141 0.66 25.10 -9.83
N LYS A 142 0.65 25.45 -8.54
CA LYS A 142 1.37 26.63 -8.02
C LYS A 142 2.35 26.17 -6.96
N TYR A 143 3.52 26.77 -6.95
CA TYR A 143 4.58 26.47 -6.01
C TYR A 143 5.47 27.68 -5.77
N HIS A 144 6.20 27.65 -4.68
CA HIS A 144 7.28 28.58 -4.38
C HIS A 144 8.52 27.83 -3.89
N GLN A 145 9.65 28.56 -3.78
CA GLN A 145 10.87 28.01 -3.22
C GLN A 145 11.02 28.49 -1.79
N GLU A 146 11.30 27.56 -0.88
CA GLU A 146 11.49 27.86 0.53
C GLU A 146 12.69 27.10 1.10
N ILE A 147 13.35 27.67 2.11
CA ILE A 147 14.41 27.01 2.87
C ILE A 147 13.82 26.53 4.18
N ILE A 148 13.64 25.21 4.32
CA ILE A 148 13.11 24.59 5.53
C ILE A 148 14.24 23.75 6.13
N GLN A 149 14.57 24.01 7.39
CA GLN A 149 15.65 23.34 8.12
C GLN A 149 17.01 23.35 7.39
N GLY A 150 17.31 24.45 6.67
CA GLY A 150 18.57 24.63 5.95
C GLY A 150 18.61 23.96 4.56
N GLN A 151 17.59 23.26 4.16
CA GLN A 151 17.46 22.65 2.84
C GLN A 151 16.46 23.43 1.98
N LYS A 152 16.78 23.60 0.68
CA LYS A 152 15.90 24.27 -0.28
C LYS A 152 14.89 23.29 -0.84
N TRP A 153 13.61 23.66 -0.77
CA TRP A 153 12.47 22.88 -1.22
C TRP A 153 11.62 23.61 -2.26
N THR A 154 11.00 22.83 -3.14
CA THR A 154 9.88 23.29 -3.96
C THR A 154 8.60 22.98 -3.19
N VAL A 155 8.01 23.99 -2.57
CA VAL A 155 6.79 23.87 -1.78
C VAL A 155 5.58 24.04 -2.69
N TYR A 156 4.72 23.04 -2.73
CA TYR A 156 3.49 23.11 -3.52
C TYR A 156 2.38 23.80 -2.72
N ASP A 157 1.70 24.76 -3.35
CA ASP A 157 0.60 25.54 -2.79
C ASP A 157 -0.75 25.11 -3.36
N GLU A 158 -0.78 24.75 -4.65
CA GLU A 158 -1.95 24.29 -5.38
C GLU A 158 -1.56 23.20 -6.40
N GLY A 159 -2.53 22.40 -6.77
CA GLY A 159 -2.44 21.35 -7.77
C GLY A 159 -3.54 20.33 -7.55
N VAL A 160 -3.92 19.63 -8.60
CA VAL A 160 -4.90 18.54 -8.55
C VAL A 160 -4.32 17.27 -9.18
N PHE A 161 -4.82 16.11 -8.79
CA PHE A 161 -4.42 14.85 -9.40
C PHE A 161 -4.77 14.82 -10.89
N LEU A 162 -3.81 14.42 -11.71
CA LEU A 162 -4.03 13.97 -13.07
C LEU A 162 -4.24 12.45 -13.12
N GLY A 163 -3.60 11.70 -12.23
CA GLY A 163 -3.69 10.26 -12.13
C GLY A 163 -2.68 9.66 -11.16
N LEU A 164 -2.73 8.34 -11.07
CA LEU A 164 -1.78 7.51 -10.36
C LEU A 164 -1.10 6.60 -11.41
N GLN A 165 0.19 6.79 -11.62
CA GLN A 165 0.96 6.01 -12.59
C GLN A 165 1.48 4.73 -11.96
N VAL A 166 1.19 3.58 -12.55
CA VAL A 166 1.81 2.29 -12.21
C VAL A 166 3.23 2.30 -12.76
N LEU A 167 4.21 1.96 -11.92
CA LEU A 167 5.62 1.88 -12.28
C LEU A 167 6.11 0.43 -12.28
N GLY A 168 7.01 0.11 -13.18
CA GLY A 168 7.70 -1.18 -13.22
C GLY A 168 8.78 -1.30 -12.14
N GLU A 169 9.29 -2.50 -11.93
CA GLU A 169 10.26 -2.83 -10.87
C GLU A 169 11.58 -2.02 -10.96
N LYS A 170 11.93 -1.58 -12.17
CA LYS A 170 13.17 -0.82 -12.40
C LYS A 170 13.03 0.69 -12.14
N VAL A 171 11.83 1.16 -11.80
CA VAL A 171 11.53 2.58 -11.66
C VAL A 171 11.22 2.93 -10.22
N GLU A 172 12.02 3.81 -9.64
CA GLU A 172 11.81 4.27 -8.27
C GLU A 172 10.71 5.34 -8.20
N PRO A 173 9.72 5.18 -7.30
CA PRO A 173 8.69 6.20 -7.10
C PRO A 173 9.24 7.44 -6.40
N CYS A 174 8.57 8.58 -6.58
CA CYS A 174 8.90 9.84 -5.91
C CYS A 174 8.78 9.75 -4.37
N PHE A 175 7.87 8.96 -3.89
CA PHE A 175 7.67 8.62 -2.47
C PHE A 175 8.02 7.16 -2.28
N GLU A 176 8.99 6.84 -1.46
CA GLU A 176 9.72 5.58 -1.37
C GLU A 176 8.84 4.34 -1.28
N GLY A 177 7.82 4.35 -0.41
CA GLY A 177 6.89 3.23 -0.21
C GLY A 177 5.57 3.37 -0.96
N ALA A 178 5.47 4.33 -1.91
CA ALA A 178 4.25 4.51 -2.69
C ALA A 178 4.01 3.31 -3.63
N ALA A 179 2.90 2.60 -3.44
CA ALA A 179 2.62 1.35 -4.14
C ALA A 179 1.13 1.00 -4.12
N PHE A 180 0.73 0.15 -5.06
CA PHE A 180 -0.53 -0.58 -4.98
C PHE A 180 -0.36 -1.82 -4.13
N TYR A 181 -1.25 -2.06 -3.18
CA TYR A 181 -1.13 -3.17 -2.25
C TYR A 181 -2.50 -3.76 -1.88
N ASN A 182 -2.49 -4.97 -1.37
CA ASN A 182 -3.66 -5.60 -0.78
C ASN A 182 -3.39 -5.90 0.71
N LEU A 183 -4.37 -6.47 1.39
CA LEU A 183 -4.24 -6.80 2.81
C LEU A 183 -3.08 -7.77 3.08
N GLN A 184 -2.84 -8.72 2.17
CA GLN A 184 -1.75 -9.70 2.31
C GLN A 184 -0.37 -9.02 2.29
N ASN A 185 -0.14 -8.07 1.37
CA ASN A 185 1.10 -7.28 1.36
C ASN A 185 1.29 -6.50 2.67
N SER A 186 0.20 -5.97 3.25
CA SER A 186 0.26 -5.28 4.54
C SER A 186 0.67 -6.22 5.68
N ILE A 187 0.22 -7.47 5.67
CA ILE A 187 0.62 -8.50 6.64
C ILE A 187 2.10 -8.84 6.49
N GLU A 188 2.59 -9.01 5.26
CA GLU A 188 4.01 -9.27 4.98
C GLU A 188 4.90 -8.12 5.47
N ASP A 189 4.48 -6.87 5.28
CA ASP A 189 5.17 -5.70 5.81
C ASP A 189 5.24 -5.72 7.35
N ILE A 190 4.17 -6.15 8.01
CA ILE A 190 4.15 -6.34 9.47
C ILE A 190 5.13 -7.45 9.89
N ILE A 191 5.15 -8.57 9.19
CA ILE A 191 6.06 -9.69 9.47
C ILE A 191 7.51 -9.24 9.30
N LYS A 192 7.84 -8.54 8.21
CA LYS A 192 9.19 -7.96 7.99
C LYS A 192 9.59 -7.02 9.12
N LYS A 193 8.68 -6.16 9.59
CA LYS A 193 8.92 -5.29 10.75
C LYS A 193 9.26 -6.10 12.01
N ILE A 194 8.50 -7.16 12.29
CA ILE A 194 8.73 -8.04 13.43
C ILE A 194 10.11 -8.72 13.32
N GLU A 195 10.50 -9.19 12.14
CA GLU A 195 11.81 -9.81 11.89
C GLU A 195 12.96 -8.83 12.10
N ILE A 196 12.84 -7.59 11.59
CA ILE A 196 13.85 -6.54 11.79
C ILE A 196 14.02 -6.22 13.28
N ILE A 197 12.92 -6.14 14.02
CA ILE A 197 12.94 -5.88 15.46
C ILE A 197 13.61 -7.03 16.19
N SER A 198 13.25 -8.28 15.89
CA SER A 198 13.83 -9.46 16.54
C SER A 198 15.33 -9.59 16.26
N THR A 199 15.77 -9.37 15.02
CA THR A 199 17.20 -9.41 14.64
C THR A 199 17.99 -8.26 15.25
N THR A 200 17.39 -7.09 15.44
CA THR A 200 18.02 -5.94 16.09
C THR A 200 18.16 -6.18 17.59
N TYR A 201 17.19 -6.86 18.21
CA TYR A 201 17.20 -7.24 19.61
C TYR A 201 18.29 -8.27 19.92
N ASP A 202 18.40 -9.30 19.09
CA ASP A 202 19.45 -10.34 19.24
C ASP A 202 20.87 -9.78 19.12
N LYS A 203 21.07 -8.76 18.29
CA LYS A 203 22.38 -8.10 18.11
C LYS A 203 22.78 -7.17 19.27
N LYS A 204 21.83 -6.68 20.06
CA LYS A 204 22.09 -5.72 21.15
C LYS A 204 22.18 -6.32 22.55
N GLY A 205 22.19 -7.66 22.69
CA GLY A 205 22.48 -8.32 23.99
C GLY A 205 21.52 -7.90 25.10
N GLY A 206 20.27 -8.18 24.95
CA GLY A 206 19.29 -8.43 26.01
C GLY A 206 19.16 -7.41 27.16
N ASN A 207 19.12 -6.11 26.92
CA ASN A 207 18.75 -5.16 27.97
C ASN A 207 17.44 -4.43 27.60
N SER A 208 16.47 -4.61 28.48
CA SER A 208 15.06 -4.31 28.34
C SER A 208 14.74 -2.83 28.27
N ASN A 209 14.53 -2.31 27.07
CA ASN A 209 13.61 -1.22 26.80
C ASN A 209 13.12 -1.42 25.35
N MET A 210 12.16 -2.33 25.18
CA MET A 210 11.42 -2.43 23.90
C MET A 210 10.68 -1.12 23.69
N PRO A 211 10.86 -0.42 22.55
CA PRO A 211 9.89 0.57 22.15
C PRO A 211 8.56 -0.17 21.96
N MET A 212 7.52 0.23 22.69
CA MET A 212 6.17 -0.26 22.43
C MET A 212 5.79 0.21 21.02
N LEU A 213 5.80 -0.72 20.07
CA LEU A 213 5.28 -0.47 18.74
C LEU A 213 3.76 -0.41 18.84
N ASN A 214 3.22 0.79 18.81
CA ASN A 214 1.79 1.02 18.77
C ASN A 214 1.32 0.85 17.30
N PHE A 215 1.02 -0.38 16.92
CA PHE A 215 0.31 -0.64 15.66
C PHE A 215 -1.16 -0.28 15.84
N LYS A 216 -1.59 0.82 15.25
CA LYS A 216 -3.01 1.11 15.09
C LYS A 216 -3.48 0.63 13.73
N LEU A 217 -3.77 -0.66 13.63
CA LEU A 217 -4.62 -1.15 12.55
C LEU A 217 -6.06 -0.65 12.79
N SER A 218 -6.79 -0.33 11.72
CA SER A 218 -8.23 -0.15 11.84
C SER A 218 -8.88 -1.47 12.28
N ASP A 219 -10.06 -1.40 12.88
CA ASP A 219 -10.75 -2.61 13.34
C ASP A 219 -11.05 -3.58 12.18
N ASP A 220 -11.33 -3.04 10.98
CA ASP A 220 -11.50 -3.85 9.77
C ASP A 220 -10.19 -4.54 9.34
N GLN A 221 -9.06 -3.85 9.42
CA GLN A 221 -7.74 -4.44 9.12
C GLN A 221 -7.36 -5.52 10.13
N LYS A 222 -7.64 -5.30 11.42
CA LYS A 222 -7.45 -6.32 12.46
C LYS A 222 -8.32 -7.55 12.19
N TYR A 223 -9.61 -7.31 11.89
CA TYR A 223 -10.55 -8.38 11.58
C TYR A 223 -10.07 -9.23 10.40
N GLN A 224 -9.74 -8.60 9.28
CA GLN A 224 -9.28 -9.29 8.06
C GLN A 224 -7.98 -10.06 8.29
N ALA A 225 -7.01 -9.47 9.00
CA ALA A 225 -5.76 -10.13 9.32
C ALA A 225 -5.96 -11.38 10.19
N ILE A 226 -6.80 -11.28 11.21
CA ILE A 226 -7.10 -12.41 12.10
C ILE A 226 -7.90 -13.48 11.36
N TRP A 227 -8.86 -13.07 10.53
CA TRP A 227 -9.65 -14.01 9.72
C TRP A 227 -8.77 -14.82 8.76
N ALA A 228 -7.84 -14.16 8.06
CA ALA A 228 -6.90 -14.82 7.15
C ALA A 228 -5.96 -15.79 7.88
N LEU A 229 -5.50 -15.44 9.09
CA LEU A 229 -4.66 -16.31 9.92
C LEU A 229 -5.39 -17.54 10.44
N LEU A 230 -6.67 -17.39 10.79
CA LEU A 230 -7.48 -18.48 11.34
C LEU A 230 -8.06 -19.40 10.27
N ASN A 231 -8.18 -18.93 9.03
CA ASN A 231 -8.78 -19.65 7.92
C ASN A 231 -7.79 -19.79 6.74
N GLU A 232 -6.55 -20.19 7.03
CA GLU A 232 -5.46 -20.28 6.05
C GLU A 232 -5.73 -21.28 4.89
N HIS A 233 -6.64 -22.23 5.10
CA HIS A 233 -7.04 -23.22 4.09
C HIS A 233 -8.24 -22.78 3.24
N TYR A 234 -8.81 -21.61 3.54
CA TYR A 234 -9.92 -21.08 2.75
C TYR A 234 -9.44 -20.67 1.35
N THR A 235 -10.18 -21.12 0.34
CA THR A 235 -10.04 -20.63 -1.05
C THR A 235 -11.44 -20.46 -1.63
N GLU A 236 -11.61 -19.57 -2.62
CA GLU A 236 -12.91 -19.41 -3.32
C GLU A 236 -13.41 -20.72 -3.95
N ALA A 237 -12.51 -21.66 -4.27
CA ALA A 237 -12.85 -22.98 -4.76
C ALA A 237 -13.25 -23.97 -3.64
N ASN A 238 -12.98 -23.62 -2.38
CA ASN A 238 -13.27 -24.45 -1.21
C ASN A 238 -13.89 -23.59 -0.10
N GLU A 239 -15.13 -23.16 -0.31
CA GLU A 239 -15.90 -22.35 0.63
C GLU A 239 -16.18 -23.05 1.98
N TRP A 240 -15.97 -24.37 2.05
CA TRP A 240 -16.18 -25.17 3.26
C TRP A 240 -14.94 -25.21 4.18
N ALA A 241 -13.82 -24.63 3.78
CA ALA A 241 -12.60 -24.60 4.57
C ALA A 241 -12.54 -23.38 5.53
N ILE A 242 -13.70 -22.90 5.99
CA ILE A 242 -13.80 -21.91 7.06
C ILE A 242 -13.78 -22.65 8.38
N ASP A 243 -12.65 -22.56 9.09
CA ASP A 243 -12.48 -23.20 10.39
C ASP A 243 -13.00 -22.32 11.54
N TYR A 244 -12.89 -20.99 11.38
CA TYR A 244 -13.24 -20.04 12.43
C TYR A 244 -14.07 -18.87 11.93
N ALA A 245 -15.09 -18.48 12.70
CA ALA A 245 -15.78 -17.20 12.55
C ALA A 245 -15.32 -16.23 13.65
N ILE A 246 -14.89 -15.03 13.27
CA ILE A 246 -14.52 -14.00 14.23
C ILE A 246 -15.79 -13.26 14.66
N THR A 247 -16.04 -13.19 15.96
CA THR A 247 -17.21 -12.53 16.54
C THR A 247 -16.91 -11.11 17.03
N SER A 248 -15.69 -10.86 17.48
CA SER A 248 -15.27 -9.54 17.98
C SER A 248 -13.76 -9.40 17.92
N VAL A 249 -13.28 -8.20 17.64
CA VAL A 249 -11.87 -7.83 17.63
C VAL A 249 -11.65 -6.69 18.62
N TYR A 250 -10.63 -6.82 19.46
CA TYR A 250 -10.20 -5.84 20.46
C TYR A 250 -8.73 -5.47 20.20
N ASP A 251 -8.17 -4.57 20.99
CA ASP A 251 -6.80 -4.10 20.78
C ASP A 251 -5.73 -5.17 21.03
N ASP A 252 -5.98 -6.10 21.95
CA ASP A 252 -5.03 -7.11 22.43
C ASP A 252 -5.51 -8.55 22.28
N TYR A 253 -6.76 -8.78 21.86
CA TYR A 253 -7.31 -10.11 21.61
C TYR A 253 -8.48 -10.08 20.63
N ALA A 254 -8.84 -11.24 20.09
CA ALA A 254 -10.07 -11.44 19.31
C ALA A 254 -10.84 -12.64 19.83
N LEU A 255 -12.17 -12.61 19.68
CA LEU A 255 -13.04 -13.75 19.95
C LEU A 255 -13.39 -14.41 18.61
N ALA A 256 -13.09 -15.70 18.50
CA ALA A 256 -13.41 -16.51 17.35
C ALA A 256 -14.16 -17.77 17.78
N PHE A 257 -15.09 -18.19 16.94
CA PHE A 257 -15.87 -19.43 17.12
C PHE A 257 -15.35 -20.49 16.14
N ASN A 258 -15.04 -21.68 16.63
CA ASN A 258 -14.62 -22.82 15.82
C ASN A 258 -15.87 -23.57 15.31
N TYR A 259 -15.95 -23.83 13.99
CA TYR A 259 -17.06 -24.57 13.38
C TYR A 259 -16.94 -26.09 13.53
N SER A 260 -15.78 -26.60 13.95
CA SER A 260 -15.51 -28.02 14.08
C SER A 260 -15.80 -28.62 15.48
N ASP A 261 -16.27 -27.81 16.43
CA ASP A 261 -16.67 -28.28 17.80
C ASP A 261 -18.19 -28.38 17.99
#